data_35c3f1d04243fd5badce4c6feb791cc1
#
_entry.id   35c3f1d04243fd5badce4c6feb791cc1
#
_cell.length_a   1.000
_cell.length_b   1.000
_cell.length_c   1.000
_cell.angle_alpha   90.00
_cell.angle_beta   90.00
_cell.angle_gamma   90.00
#
_symmetry.space_group_name_H-M   'P 1'
#
loop_
_entity.id
_entity.type
_entity.pdbx_description
1 polymer ?
#
loop_
_entity_poly.entity_id
_entity_poly.type
_entity_poly.pdbx_seq_one_letter_code
_entity_poly.pdbx_strand_id
1 'polypeptide(L)'
;KVHRGNLEINFNVETIGQPSFVLNKKLIKEIKEELNKSDLDIKNLNFSDIKDIPDIFIDKKKSSFPENIIKKVFKGVLTALIENKQIEGYKIKKTFSDRIKKIHKNLTSLANEVAKNKHKRKKNILNKLPSSLVVSDESISNEVVNQIIKSDISEEIDRLEFHKSSLLEELGSKKAKGKKIDFILLEMLREVNTILAKVTFSKEKKYALDIKIYIEEMREQVSNVE
;
A
#
# COMPACT_ATOMS: atom_id res chain seq x y z
N LYS A 1 -13.71 -4.20 8.71
CA LYS A 1 -13.89 -4.19 7.25
C LYS A 1 -12.52 -4.08 6.60
N VAL A 2 -12.21 -4.98 5.67
CA VAL A 2 -11.00 -4.89 4.83
C VAL A 2 -11.37 -3.96 3.69
N HIS A 3 -10.67 -2.81 3.56
CA HIS A 3 -11.03 -1.76 2.60
C HIS A 3 -10.27 -1.87 1.27
N ARG A 4 -9.20 -2.67 1.20
CA ARG A 4 -8.35 -2.83 0.02
C ARG A 4 -7.74 -4.23 -0.01
N GLY A 5 -7.62 -4.82 -1.22
CA GLY A 5 -7.04 -6.13 -1.47
C GLY A 5 -8.09 -7.17 -1.88
N ASN A 6 -7.63 -8.22 -2.55
CA ASN A 6 -8.43 -9.41 -2.85
C ASN A 6 -8.15 -10.46 -1.77
N LEU A 7 -9.20 -10.98 -1.17
CA LEU A 7 -9.12 -12.09 -0.23
C LEU A 7 -9.68 -13.33 -0.93
N GLU A 8 -8.85 -14.32 -1.19
CA GLU A 8 -9.25 -15.61 -1.71
C GLU A 8 -9.20 -16.64 -0.57
N ILE A 9 -10.31 -17.34 -0.37
CA ILE A 9 -10.43 -18.33 0.71
C ILE A 9 -10.82 -19.65 0.09
N ASN A 10 -9.90 -20.60 0.11
CA ASN A 10 -10.11 -21.95 -0.41
C ASN A 10 -10.38 -22.92 0.74
N PHE A 11 -11.53 -23.56 0.72
CA PHE A 11 -11.89 -24.60 1.66
C PHE A 11 -11.75 -25.96 0.98
N ASN A 12 -10.81 -26.78 1.44
CA ASN A 12 -10.70 -28.16 1.04
C ASN A 12 -11.35 -29.04 2.12
N VAL A 13 -12.38 -29.80 1.72
CA VAL A 13 -13.05 -30.72 2.63
C VAL A 13 -12.76 -32.15 2.17
N GLU A 14 -11.96 -32.87 2.94
CA GLU A 14 -11.72 -34.29 2.74
C GLU A 14 -12.74 -35.09 3.54
N THR A 15 -13.52 -35.93 2.87
CA THR A 15 -14.44 -36.87 3.53
C THR A 15 -13.67 -38.14 3.90
N ILE A 16 -13.32 -38.28 5.18
CA ILE A 16 -12.72 -39.52 5.69
C ILE A 16 -13.83 -40.54 5.94
N GLY A 17 -13.91 -41.55 5.10
CA GLY A 17 -14.85 -42.66 5.27
C GLY A 17 -15.12 -43.39 3.97
N GLN A 18 -15.51 -44.67 4.05
CA GLN A 18 -15.89 -45.44 2.85
C GLN A 18 -17.14 -44.81 2.19
N PRO A 19 -17.16 -44.65 0.86
CA PRO A 19 -18.32 -44.16 0.15
C PRO A 19 -19.51 -45.13 0.38
N SER A 20 -20.61 -44.62 0.92
CA SER A 20 -21.83 -45.37 1.06
C SER A 20 -22.80 -45.03 -0.06
N PHE A 21 -22.82 -45.88 -1.05
CA PHE A 21 -23.74 -45.69 -2.16
C PHE A 21 -25.10 -46.31 -1.82
N VAL A 22 -26.16 -45.62 -2.18
CA VAL A 22 -27.54 -46.12 -2.09
C VAL A 22 -28.15 -46.03 -3.44
N LEU A 23 -28.87 -47.08 -3.84
CA LEU A 23 -29.61 -47.07 -5.07
C LEU A 23 -30.67 -45.95 -5.09
N ASN A 24 -30.71 -45.20 -6.17
CA ASN A 24 -31.74 -44.18 -6.41
C ASN A 24 -33.08 -44.81 -6.68
N LYS A 25 -33.82 -45.15 -5.61
CA LYS A 25 -35.12 -45.81 -5.70
C LYS A 25 -36.12 -45.04 -6.55
N LYS A 26 -36.03 -43.71 -6.63
CA LYS A 26 -36.91 -42.87 -7.42
C LYS A 26 -36.62 -43.06 -8.90
N LEU A 27 -35.38 -42.97 -9.32
CA LEU A 27 -34.93 -43.17 -10.68
C LEU A 27 -35.25 -44.59 -11.16
N ILE A 28 -35.03 -45.61 -10.32
CA ILE A 28 -35.38 -47.01 -10.64
C ILE A 28 -36.89 -47.16 -10.87
N LYS A 29 -37.71 -46.46 -10.10
CA LYS A 29 -39.19 -46.50 -10.29
C LYS A 29 -39.59 -45.84 -11.61
N GLU A 30 -39.02 -44.66 -11.90
CA GLU A 30 -39.24 -43.96 -13.16
C GLU A 30 -38.83 -44.80 -14.38
N ILE A 31 -37.65 -45.43 -14.33
CA ILE A 31 -37.16 -46.32 -15.37
C ILE A 31 -38.13 -47.49 -15.55
N LYS A 32 -38.62 -48.12 -14.47
CA LYS A 32 -39.61 -49.21 -14.55
C LYS A 32 -40.95 -48.77 -15.17
N GLU A 33 -41.41 -47.57 -14.81
CA GLU A 33 -42.64 -46.99 -15.36
C GLU A 33 -42.52 -46.72 -16.86
N GLU A 34 -41.40 -46.20 -17.31
CA GLU A 34 -41.15 -45.94 -18.72
C GLU A 34 -40.96 -47.24 -19.55
N LEU A 35 -40.24 -48.19 -18.98
CA LEU A 35 -40.08 -49.50 -19.62
C LEU A 35 -41.40 -50.27 -19.72
N ASN A 36 -42.30 -50.15 -18.72
CA ASN A 36 -43.64 -50.75 -18.78
C ASN A 36 -44.56 -50.15 -19.85
N LYS A 37 -44.25 -48.91 -20.30
CA LYS A 37 -44.98 -48.27 -21.43
C LYS A 37 -44.43 -48.67 -22.78
N SER A 38 -43.21 -49.21 -22.81
CA SER A 38 -42.60 -49.76 -24.04
C SER A 38 -42.86 -51.24 -24.11
N ASP A 39 -43.07 -51.79 -25.31
CA ASP A 39 -43.34 -53.24 -25.58
C ASP A 39 -42.10 -54.13 -25.27
N LEU A 40 -41.21 -53.71 -24.35
CA LEU A 40 -40.05 -54.50 -23.97
C LEU A 40 -40.35 -55.44 -22.80
N ASP A 41 -40.00 -56.71 -22.97
CA ASP A 41 -40.20 -57.74 -21.91
C ASP A 41 -39.22 -57.53 -20.76
N ILE A 42 -39.72 -56.95 -19.64
CA ILE A 42 -38.93 -56.49 -18.48
C ILE A 42 -38.60 -57.63 -17.48
N LYS A 43 -39.04 -58.86 -17.73
CA LYS A 43 -38.97 -59.91 -16.75
C LYS A 43 -37.55 -60.29 -16.27
N ASN A 44 -36.50 -59.81 -16.95
CA ASN A 44 -35.11 -60.20 -16.70
C ASN A 44 -34.11 -59.03 -16.60
N LEU A 45 -34.48 -57.85 -16.11
CA LEU A 45 -33.51 -56.76 -15.86
C LEU A 45 -32.52 -57.14 -14.73
N ASN A 46 -31.29 -57.40 -15.11
CA ASN A 46 -30.19 -57.69 -14.20
C ASN A 46 -29.50 -56.41 -13.74
N PHE A 47 -28.78 -56.49 -12.61
CA PHE A 47 -28.00 -55.37 -12.09
C PHE A 47 -26.97 -54.81 -13.11
N SER A 48 -26.39 -55.68 -13.94
CA SER A 48 -25.50 -55.32 -15.02
C SER A 48 -26.08 -54.33 -16.01
N ASP A 49 -27.39 -54.34 -16.21
CA ASP A 49 -28.08 -53.53 -17.21
C ASP A 49 -28.37 -52.12 -16.72
N ILE A 50 -28.38 -51.91 -15.40
CA ILE A 50 -28.71 -50.65 -14.77
C ILE A 50 -27.48 -49.95 -14.12
N LYS A 51 -26.36 -50.66 -13.89
CA LYS A 51 -25.21 -50.15 -13.18
C LYS A 51 -24.55 -48.94 -13.82
N ASP A 52 -24.62 -48.85 -15.16
CA ASP A 52 -23.96 -47.81 -15.96
C ASP A 52 -24.91 -46.62 -16.26
N ILE A 53 -26.14 -46.63 -15.73
CA ILE A 53 -27.08 -45.52 -15.85
C ILE A 53 -26.60 -44.39 -14.94
N PRO A 54 -26.43 -43.16 -15.46
CA PRO A 54 -26.05 -42.01 -14.62
C PRO A 54 -27.01 -41.82 -13.44
N ASP A 55 -26.48 -41.44 -12.27
CA ASP A 55 -27.23 -41.15 -11.05
C ASP A 55 -28.02 -42.35 -10.46
N ILE A 56 -27.77 -43.62 -10.92
CA ILE A 56 -28.38 -44.81 -10.33
C ILE A 56 -27.91 -45.03 -8.90
N PHE A 57 -26.67 -44.64 -8.59
CA PHE A 57 -26.11 -44.63 -7.26
C PHE A 57 -26.02 -43.20 -6.72
N ILE A 58 -26.68 -42.96 -5.60
CA ILE A 58 -26.60 -41.70 -4.88
C ILE A 58 -25.62 -41.89 -3.71
N ASP A 59 -24.62 -41.02 -3.62
CA ASP A 59 -23.81 -40.95 -2.40
C ASP A 59 -24.69 -40.47 -1.23
N LYS A 60 -24.90 -41.31 -0.25
CA LYS A 60 -25.73 -41.02 0.94
C LYS A 60 -25.12 -39.93 1.82
N LYS A 61 -23.83 -39.66 1.64
CA LYS A 61 -23.13 -38.56 2.29
C LYS A 61 -23.24 -37.28 1.45
N LYS A 62 -24.43 -36.69 1.32
CA LYS A 62 -24.48 -35.24 1.33
C LYS A 62 -23.92 -34.81 2.69
N SER A 63 -22.61 -34.63 2.75
CA SER A 63 -21.96 -34.08 3.92
C SER A 63 -22.72 -32.81 4.23
N SER A 64 -23.51 -32.78 5.29
CA SER A 64 -24.02 -31.54 5.82
C SER A 64 -22.76 -30.75 6.17
N PHE A 65 -22.43 -29.80 5.34
CA PHE A 65 -21.28 -28.94 5.54
C PHE A 65 -21.42 -28.38 6.96
N PRO A 66 -20.47 -28.57 7.84
CA PRO A 66 -20.58 -28.09 9.21
C PRO A 66 -20.41 -26.57 9.22
N GLU A 67 -21.46 -25.86 8.81
CA GLU A 67 -21.49 -24.41 8.64
C GLU A 67 -20.98 -23.66 9.87
N ASN A 68 -21.27 -24.21 11.05
CA ASN A 68 -20.81 -23.65 12.32
C ASN A 68 -19.29 -23.75 12.49
N ILE A 69 -18.67 -24.84 12.03
CA ILE A 69 -17.21 -25.04 12.11
C ILE A 69 -16.54 -24.07 11.14
N ILE A 70 -17.05 -23.96 9.91
CA ILE A 70 -16.53 -23.02 8.91
C ILE A 70 -16.63 -21.59 9.41
N LYS A 71 -17.79 -21.18 9.94
CA LYS A 71 -17.98 -19.85 10.53
C LYS A 71 -16.99 -19.57 11.67
N LYS A 72 -16.73 -20.57 12.53
CA LYS A 72 -15.78 -20.44 13.65
C LYS A 72 -14.35 -20.28 13.15
N VAL A 73 -13.92 -21.10 12.21
CA VAL A 73 -12.57 -21.02 11.61
C VAL A 73 -12.40 -19.69 10.87
N PHE A 74 -13.38 -19.29 10.07
CA PHE A 74 -13.35 -18.02 9.35
C PHE A 74 -13.24 -16.82 10.29
N LYS A 75 -14.02 -16.79 11.37
CA LYS A 75 -13.92 -15.73 12.38
C LYS A 75 -12.54 -15.71 13.01
N GLY A 76 -11.95 -16.88 13.31
CA GLY A 76 -10.59 -16.97 13.87
C GLY A 76 -9.54 -16.39 12.92
N VAL A 77 -9.60 -16.75 11.64
CA VAL A 77 -8.69 -16.21 10.60
C VAL A 77 -8.83 -14.69 10.45
N LEU A 78 -10.09 -14.19 10.42
CA LEU A 78 -10.32 -12.74 10.35
C LEU A 78 -9.76 -11.98 11.54
N THR A 79 -9.93 -12.53 12.74
CA THR A 79 -9.39 -11.92 13.97
C THR A 79 -7.88 -11.86 13.91
N ALA A 80 -7.22 -12.96 13.57
CA ALA A 80 -5.77 -13.02 13.42
C ALA A 80 -5.24 -12.06 12.34
N LEU A 81 -5.96 -11.93 11.22
CA LEU A 81 -5.62 -10.97 10.16
C LEU A 81 -5.68 -9.52 10.67
N ILE A 82 -6.74 -9.16 11.39
CA ILE A 82 -6.92 -7.81 11.96
C ILE A 82 -5.81 -7.52 12.97
N GLU A 83 -5.49 -8.46 13.86
CA GLU A 83 -4.42 -8.32 14.85
C GLU A 83 -3.06 -8.11 14.16
N ASN A 84 -2.74 -8.92 13.16
CA ASN A 84 -1.49 -8.77 12.39
C ASN A 84 -1.41 -7.40 11.69
N LYS A 85 -2.49 -6.94 11.06
CA LYS A 85 -2.54 -5.60 10.47
C LYS A 85 -2.35 -4.48 11.49
N GLN A 86 -2.88 -4.62 12.69
CA GLN A 86 -2.67 -3.64 13.76
C GLN A 86 -1.22 -3.61 14.23
N ILE A 87 -0.59 -4.77 14.39
CA ILE A 87 0.83 -4.88 14.77
C ILE A 87 1.72 -4.25 13.70
N GLU A 88 1.45 -4.54 12.43
CA GLU A 88 2.19 -3.98 11.30
C GLU A 88 2.02 -2.46 11.21
N GLY A 89 0.78 -1.96 11.30
CA GLY A 89 0.48 -0.53 11.33
C GLY A 89 1.19 0.20 12.48
N TYR A 90 1.29 -0.42 13.65
CA TYR A 90 2.05 0.15 14.77
C TYR A 90 3.55 0.24 14.47
N LYS A 91 4.15 -0.79 13.86
CA LYS A 91 5.56 -0.79 13.44
C LYS A 91 5.83 0.31 12.42
N ILE A 92 4.97 0.44 11.41
CA ILE A 92 5.07 1.50 10.39
C ILE A 92 5.00 2.88 11.06
N LYS A 93 4.02 3.11 11.92
CA LYS A 93 3.87 4.38 12.66
C LYS A 93 5.13 4.73 13.46
N LYS A 94 5.73 3.76 14.14
CA LYS A 94 6.99 3.95 14.89
C LYS A 94 8.12 4.34 13.93
N THR A 95 8.29 3.63 12.83
CA THR A 95 9.30 3.94 11.81
C THR A 95 9.12 5.35 11.25
N PHE A 96 7.90 5.75 10.93
CA PHE A 96 7.60 7.11 10.45
C PHE A 96 7.96 8.16 11.49
N SER A 97 7.59 7.95 12.76
CA SER A 97 7.94 8.87 13.83
C SER A 97 9.46 9.08 13.95
N ASP A 98 10.24 8.00 13.83
CA ASP A 98 11.70 8.07 13.89
C ASP A 98 12.29 8.78 12.66
N ARG A 99 11.74 8.55 11.46
CA ARG A 99 12.15 9.25 10.23
C ARG A 99 11.82 10.74 10.28
N ILE A 100 10.65 11.10 10.77
CA ILE A 100 10.24 12.50 10.94
C ILE A 100 11.18 13.25 11.92
N LYS A 101 11.59 12.61 13.01
CA LYS A 101 12.58 13.19 13.92
C LYS A 101 13.93 13.46 13.23
N LYS A 102 14.39 12.52 12.40
CA LYS A 102 15.62 12.67 11.61
C LYS A 102 15.49 13.78 10.57
N ILE A 103 14.35 13.85 9.87
CA ILE A 103 14.03 14.95 8.95
C ILE A 103 14.08 16.28 9.66
N HIS A 104 13.43 16.42 10.81
CA HIS A 104 13.43 17.66 11.60
C HIS A 104 14.86 18.08 11.97
N LYS A 105 15.68 17.16 12.47
CA LYS A 105 17.09 17.44 12.81
C LYS A 105 17.88 17.94 11.61
N ASN A 106 17.75 17.27 10.46
CA ASN A 106 18.45 17.67 9.24
C ASN A 106 17.94 18.99 8.68
N LEU A 107 16.64 19.26 8.77
CA LEU A 107 16.03 20.50 8.32
C LEU A 107 16.51 21.69 9.15
N THR A 108 16.56 21.55 10.48
CA THR A 108 17.15 22.55 11.38
C THR A 108 18.63 22.79 11.08
N SER A 109 19.38 21.71 10.82
CA SER A 109 20.81 21.82 10.46
C SER A 109 21.00 22.51 9.12
N LEU A 110 20.16 22.21 8.13
CA LEU A 110 20.15 22.85 6.82
C LEU A 110 19.87 24.36 6.94
N ALA A 111 18.81 24.73 7.65
CA ALA A 111 18.47 26.14 7.89
C ALA A 111 19.63 26.93 8.51
N ASN A 112 20.29 26.33 9.52
CA ASN A 112 21.45 26.94 10.18
C ASN A 112 22.65 27.11 9.22
N GLU A 113 22.95 26.10 8.37
CA GLU A 113 24.05 26.21 7.39
C GLU A 113 23.74 27.25 6.31
N VAL A 114 22.48 27.32 5.87
CA VAL A 114 22.04 28.34 4.90
C VAL A 114 22.22 29.75 5.48
N ALA A 115 21.82 29.97 6.71
CA ALA A 115 22.02 31.26 7.40
C ALA A 115 23.49 31.62 7.49
N LYS A 116 24.38 30.69 7.88
CA LYS A 116 25.83 30.90 7.97
C LYS A 116 26.46 31.23 6.61
N ASN A 117 26.00 30.57 5.56
CA ASN A 117 26.58 30.73 4.23
C ASN A 117 25.98 31.88 3.41
N LYS A 118 25.05 32.66 3.95
CA LYS A 118 24.38 33.78 3.27
C LYS A 118 25.37 34.77 2.65
N HIS A 119 26.36 35.21 3.42
CA HIS A 119 27.36 36.13 2.90
C HIS A 119 28.31 35.51 1.86
N LYS A 120 28.72 34.26 2.06
CA LYS A 120 29.56 33.54 1.10
C LYS A 120 28.79 33.32 -0.23
N ARG A 121 27.52 33.03 -0.16
CA ARG A 121 26.63 32.85 -1.34
C ARG A 121 26.55 34.13 -2.14
N LYS A 122 26.29 35.27 -1.47
CA LYS A 122 26.29 36.58 -2.11
C LYS A 122 27.61 36.90 -2.81
N LYS A 123 28.75 36.65 -2.15
CA LYS A 123 30.08 36.85 -2.71
C LYS A 123 30.35 35.96 -3.92
N ASN A 124 29.93 34.67 -3.85
CA ASN A 124 30.10 33.74 -4.97
C ASN A 124 29.26 34.12 -6.19
N ILE A 125 28.06 34.69 -6.00
CA ILE A 125 27.21 35.19 -7.07
C ILE A 125 27.91 36.38 -7.73
N LEU A 126 28.37 37.34 -6.96
CA LEU A 126 29.10 38.52 -7.46
C LEU A 126 30.35 38.12 -8.26
N ASN A 127 31.13 37.13 -7.79
CA ASN A 127 32.35 36.67 -8.47
C ASN A 127 32.08 35.92 -9.81
N LYS A 128 30.85 35.46 -10.05
CA LYS A 128 30.45 34.75 -11.29
C LYS A 128 29.89 35.68 -12.36
N LEU A 129 29.68 36.93 -12.03
CA LEU A 129 29.25 37.91 -13.04
C LEU A 129 30.38 38.22 -14.00
N PRO A 130 30.14 38.20 -15.32
CA PRO A 130 31.13 38.54 -16.33
C PRO A 130 31.63 39.97 -16.13
N SER A 131 32.96 40.13 -16.20
CA SER A 131 33.62 41.47 -16.10
C SER A 131 33.19 42.45 -17.21
N SER A 132 32.51 41.92 -18.25
CA SER A 132 31.99 42.72 -19.37
C SER A 132 30.68 43.46 -19.09
N LEU A 133 30.03 43.16 -17.92
CA LEU A 133 28.81 43.87 -17.48
C LEU A 133 29.11 45.21 -16.77
N VAL A 134 30.20 45.89 -17.10
CA VAL A 134 30.48 47.26 -16.65
C VAL A 134 29.60 48.28 -17.39
N VAL A 135 28.31 47.95 -17.62
CA VAL A 135 27.38 48.88 -18.26
C VAL A 135 26.19 49.09 -17.36
N SER A 136 26.22 50.13 -16.62
CA SER A 136 25.25 50.65 -15.65
C SER A 136 25.10 49.86 -14.36
N ASP A 137 25.33 50.50 -13.21
CA ASP A 137 25.18 49.94 -11.84
C ASP A 137 23.80 49.29 -11.58
N GLU A 138 22.78 49.72 -12.30
CA GLU A 138 21.39 49.33 -12.13
C GLU A 138 21.08 47.92 -12.73
N SER A 139 21.65 47.58 -13.90
CA SER A 139 21.45 46.27 -14.53
C SER A 139 22.20 45.16 -13.82
N ILE A 140 23.39 45.43 -13.32
CA ILE A 140 24.18 44.49 -12.48
C ILE A 140 23.48 44.25 -11.15
N SER A 141 22.92 45.30 -10.54
CA SER A 141 22.16 45.22 -9.32
C SER A 141 20.95 44.31 -9.46
N ASN A 142 20.18 44.44 -10.53
CA ASN A 142 18.99 43.65 -10.84
C ASN A 142 19.32 42.17 -11.09
N GLU A 143 20.38 41.83 -11.83
CA GLU A 143 20.77 40.44 -12.07
C GLU A 143 21.28 39.76 -10.79
N VAL A 144 22.05 40.48 -9.97
CA VAL A 144 22.50 39.96 -8.65
C VAL A 144 21.31 39.72 -7.73
N VAL A 145 20.38 40.64 -7.66
CA VAL A 145 19.15 40.48 -6.85
C VAL A 145 18.35 39.28 -7.34
N ASN A 146 18.13 39.13 -8.65
CA ASN A 146 17.43 37.98 -9.22
C ASN A 146 18.12 36.63 -8.89
N GLN A 147 19.46 36.57 -8.98
CA GLN A 147 20.19 35.33 -8.62
C GLN A 147 20.15 35.02 -7.12
N ILE A 148 20.17 36.05 -6.26
CA ILE A 148 20.00 35.89 -4.83
C ILE A 148 18.60 35.33 -4.53
N ILE A 149 17.56 35.91 -5.11
CA ILE A 149 16.18 35.45 -4.93
C ILE A 149 16.04 34.00 -5.43
N LYS A 150 16.56 33.68 -6.62
CA LYS A 150 16.54 32.30 -7.17
C LYS A 150 17.31 31.30 -6.32
N SER A 151 18.29 31.73 -5.55
CA SER A 151 19.07 30.86 -4.64
C SER A 151 18.52 30.79 -3.22
N ASP A 152 17.49 31.54 -2.90
CA ASP A 152 16.83 31.48 -1.60
C ASP A 152 16.00 30.19 -1.49
N ILE A 153 16.13 29.50 -0.38
CA ILE A 153 15.41 28.27 -0.08
C ILE A 153 14.56 28.37 1.20
N SER A 154 14.36 29.59 1.68
CA SER A 154 13.60 29.79 2.92
C SER A 154 12.16 29.33 2.78
N GLU A 155 11.54 29.62 1.65
CA GLU A 155 10.17 29.19 1.35
C GLU A 155 10.03 27.66 1.31
N GLU A 156 10.97 26.97 0.66
CA GLU A 156 10.97 25.51 0.59
C GLU A 156 11.17 24.87 1.97
N ILE A 157 11.99 25.48 2.82
CA ILE A 157 12.18 25.04 4.22
C ILE A 157 10.86 25.20 4.99
N ASP A 158 10.20 26.34 4.89
CA ASP A 158 8.93 26.60 5.56
C ASP A 158 7.83 25.64 5.08
N ARG A 159 7.76 25.38 3.77
CA ARG A 159 6.83 24.41 3.20
C ARG A 159 7.11 22.98 3.68
N LEU A 160 8.39 22.58 3.79
CA LEU A 160 8.76 21.28 4.36
C LEU A 160 8.33 21.16 5.84
N GLU A 161 8.50 22.22 6.64
CA GLU A 161 8.03 22.24 8.04
C GLU A 161 6.50 22.11 8.10
N PHE A 162 5.78 22.80 7.23
CA PHE A 162 4.33 22.70 7.14
C PHE A 162 3.87 21.28 6.77
N HIS A 163 4.45 20.69 5.72
CA HIS A 163 4.10 19.33 5.30
C HIS A 163 4.49 18.28 6.35
N LYS A 164 5.62 18.46 7.05
CA LYS A 164 6.02 17.60 8.18
C LYS A 164 4.97 17.65 9.31
N SER A 165 4.47 18.84 9.63
CA SER A 165 3.43 18.99 10.66
C SER A 165 2.12 18.32 10.23
N SER A 166 1.69 18.52 8.99
CA SER A 166 0.52 17.86 8.41
C SER A 166 0.65 16.33 8.42
N LEU A 167 1.87 15.81 8.17
CA LEU A 167 2.15 14.38 8.24
C LEU A 167 1.99 13.84 9.68
N LEU A 168 2.49 14.58 10.68
CA LEU A 168 2.34 14.20 12.09
C LEU A 168 0.87 14.16 12.51
N GLU A 169 0.08 15.16 12.11
CA GLU A 169 -1.36 15.20 12.37
C GLU A 169 -2.09 14.00 11.75
N GLU A 170 -1.79 13.68 10.48
CA GLU A 170 -2.40 12.53 9.80
C GLU A 170 -2.04 11.20 10.48
N LEU A 171 -0.78 11.01 10.87
CA LEU A 171 -0.33 9.83 11.62
C LEU A 171 -0.95 9.72 13.04
N GLY A 172 -1.35 10.84 13.63
CA GLY A 172 -2.09 10.90 14.89
C GLY A 172 -3.58 10.58 14.73
N SER A 173 -4.13 10.67 13.53
CA SER A 173 -5.52 10.42 13.25
C SER A 173 -5.90 8.95 13.43
N LYS A 174 -7.09 8.70 14.01
CA LYS A 174 -7.66 7.33 14.12
C LYS A 174 -8.02 6.71 12.76
N LYS A 175 -8.09 7.51 11.71
CA LYS A 175 -8.45 7.13 10.34
C LYS A 175 -7.37 7.60 9.37
N ALA A 176 -6.10 7.37 9.72
CA ALA A 176 -4.99 7.68 8.81
C ALA A 176 -5.22 6.99 7.45
N LYS A 177 -5.13 7.77 6.38
CA LYS A 177 -5.35 7.28 5.00
C LYS A 177 -4.03 7.23 4.27
N GLY A 178 -3.61 6.05 3.85
CA GLY A 178 -2.35 5.86 3.11
C GLY A 178 -2.21 6.80 1.92
N LYS A 179 -3.28 7.01 1.13
CA LYS A 179 -3.26 7.96 0.00
C LYS A 179 -2.97 9.41 0.41
N LYS A 180 -3.47 9.86 1.56
CA LYS A 180 -3.23 11.23 2.04
C LYS A 180 -1.81 11.37 2.54
N ILE A 181 -1.28 10.34 3.21
CA ILE A 181 0.12 10.28 3.64
C ILE A 181 1.05 10.31 2.42
N ASP A 182 0.78 9.49 1.39
CA ASP A 182 1.57 9.48 0.15
C ASP A 182 1.58 10.84 -0.54
N PHE A 183 0.42 11.52 -0.62
CA PHE A 183 0.33 12.86 -1.18
C PHE A 183 1.21 13.86 -0.40
N ILE A 184 1.16 13.86 0.93
CA ILE A 184 1.99 14.75 1.76
C ILE A 184 3.48 14.46 1.51
N LEU A 185 3.88 13.19 1.46
CA LEU A 185 5.26 12.79 1.19
C LEU A 185 5.73 13.19 -0.22
N LEU A 186 4.84 13.16 -1.22
CA LEU A 186 5.11 13.67 -2.56
C LEU A 186 5.39 15.17 -2.56
N GLU A 187 4.57 15.96 -1.85
CA GLU A 187 4.83 17.40 -1.72
C GLU A 187 6.16 17.66 -1.01
N MET A 188 6.46 16.93 0.08
CA MET A 188 7.77 17.02 0.73
C MET A 188 8.94 16.70 -0.22
N LEU A 189 8.80 15.70 -1.10
CA LEU A 189 9.81 15.39 -2.12
C LEU A 189 9.98 16.51 -3.15
N ARG A 190 8.91 17.19 -3.54
CA ARG A 190 8.99 18.35 -4.44
C ARG A 190 9.83 19.46 -3.82
N GLU A 191 9.54 19.80 -2.57
CA GLU A 191 10.28 20.87 -1.87
C GLU A 191 11.77 20.50 -1.70
N VAL A 192 12.08 19.28 -1.30
CA VAL A 192 13.48 18.81 -1.17
C VAL A 192 14.21 18.82 -2.52
N ASN A 193 13.57 18.41 -3.61
CA ASN A 193 14.19 18.45 -4.93
C ASN A 193 14.48 19.92 -5.38
N THR A 194 13.59 20.85 -5.06
CA THR A 194 13.82 22.29 -5.31
C THR A 194 15.00 22.80 -4.48
N ILE A 195 15.09 22.41 -3.19
CA ILE A 195 16.24 22.75 -2.35
C ILE A 195 17.54 22.21 -2.96
N LEU A 196 17.56 20.91 -3.35
CA LEU A 196 18.74 20.27 -3.94
C LEU A 196 19.22 20.96 -5.23
N ALA A 197 18.29 21.50 -6.03
CA ALA A 197 18.61 22.25 -7.23
C ALA A 197 19.21 23.65 -6.92
N LYS A 198 18.81 24.29 -5.81
CA LYS A 198 19.22 25.63 -5.42
C LYS A 198 20.49 25.67 -4.56
N VAL A 199 20.77 24.63 -3.76
CA VAL A 199 21.91 24.61 -2.85
C VAL A 199 23.22 24.27 -3.56
N THR A 200 24.28 25.01 -3.22
CA THR A 200 25.60 24.84 -3.85
C THR A 200 26.65 24.28 -2.89
N PHE A 201 26.48 24.44 -1.59
CA PHE A 201 27.44 24.00 -0.59
C PHE A 201 27.25 22.53 -0.22
N SER A 202 28.36 21.78 -0.10
CA SER A 202 28.35 20.33 0.13
C SER A 202 27.59 19.92 1.39
N LYS A 203 27.69 20.68 2.48
CA LYS A 203 26.97 20.39 3.72
C LYS A 203 25.46 20.56 3.56
N GLU A 204 25.03 21.62 2.89
CA GLU A 204 23.61 21.86 2.59
C GLU A 204 23.05 20.73 1.74
N LYS A 205 23.77 20.33 0.67
CA LYS A 205 23.40 19.21 -0.19
C LYS A 205 23.27 17.91 0.60
N LYS A 206 24.20 17.64 1.54
CA LYS A 206 24.14 16.44 2.37
C LYS A 206 22.87 16.39 3.21
N TYR A 207 22.54 17.47 3.92
CA TYR A 207 21.33 17.51 4.74
C TYR A 207 20.04 17.35 3.89
N ALA A 208 19.98 18.03 2.75
CA ALA A 208 18.84 17.90 1.84
C ALA A 208 18.72 16.48 1.25
N LEU A 209 19.84 15.84 0.92
CA LEU A 209 19.87 14.45 0.42
C LEU A 209 19.39 13.46 1.50
N ASP A 210 19.87 13.63 2.74
CA ASP A 210 19.45 12.79 3.87
C ASP A 210 17.93 12.93 4.11
N ILE A 211 17.38 14.15 4.02
CA ILE A 211 15.94 14.38 4.13
C ILE A 211 15.21 13.63 2.98
N LYS A 212 15.68 13.75 1.75
CA LYS A 212 15.11 13.05 0.59
C LYS A 212 15.05 11.56 0.81
N ILE A 213 16.15 10.94 1.25
CA ILE A 213 16.22 9.50 1.52
C ILE A 213 15.16 9.08 2.55
N TYR A 214 15.02 9.82 3.66
CA TYR A 214 14.02 9.47 4.67
C TYR A 214 12.58 9.60 4.17
N ILE A 215 12.30 10.55 3.29
CA ILE A 215 10.98 10.69 2.68
C ILE A 215 10.71 9.52 1.73
N GLU A 216 11.69 9.13 0.89
CA GLU A 216 11.57 8.00 -0.03
C GLU A 216 11.36 6.67 0.73
N GLU A 217 12.12 6.42 1.81
CA GLU A 217 11.91 5.26 2.69
C GLU A 217 10.49 5.22 3.28
N MET A 218 9.93 6.36 3.69
CA MET A 218 8.54 6.42 4.17
C MET A 218 7.54 6.16 3.04
N ARG A 219 7.79 6.65 1.83
CA ARG A 219 6.89 6.40 0.68
C ARG A 219 6.82 4.93 0.30
N GLU A 220 7.94 4.21 0.35
CA GLU A 220 7.95 2.77 0.12
C GLU A 220 7.06 2.02 1.13
N GLN A 221 7.06 2.47 2.38
CA GLN A 221 6.24 1.85 3.43
C GLN A 221 4.76 2.23 3.36
N VAL A 222 4.43 3.38 2.77
CA VAL A 222 3.03 3.87 2.68
C VAL A 222 2.15 2.97 1.83
N SER A 223 2.71 2.25 0.86
CA SER A 223 1.98 1.28 0.04
C SER A 223 1.34 0.16 0.87
N ASN A 224 1.88 -0.11 2.06
CA ASN A 224 1.42 -1.12 3.01
C ASN A 224 0.45 -0.53 4.07
N VAL A 225 0.16 0.78 4.03
CA VAL A 225 -0.79 1.45 4.93
C VAL A 225 -2.17 1.48 4.29
N GLU A 226 -3.15 0.89 4.98
CA GLU A 226 -4.58 0.94 4.61
C GLU A 226 -5.33 1.99 5.43
#